data_4cc00bd32b52c4beeec8121a09e0ba6f
#
_entry.id   4cc00bd32b52c4beeec8121a09e0ba6f
#
_cell.length_a   1.000
_cell.length_b   1.000
_cell.length_c   1.000
_cell.angle_alpha   90.00
_cell.angle_beta   90.00
_cell.angle_gamma   90.00
#
_symmetry.space_group_name_H-M   'P 1'
#
loop_
_entity.id
_entity.type
_entity.pdbx_description
1 polymer ?
#
loop_
_entity_poly.entity_id
_entity_poly.type
_entity_poly.pdbx_seq_one_letter_code
_entity_poly.pdbx_strand_id
1 'polypeptide(L)'
;MGRPRKLNAVKTGHHTKEELEQAQLVENGLFQFTSISVNPVPEDLPPQAQKEWLRIVPLLKELPISNLDYILVKRYCEIICINDIAYEKIKKQGMYIKDTDKVNEHFKVYIDTLKALKNIATALGITMDARNRFLITN
;
A
#
# COMPACT_ATOMS: atom_id res chain seq x y z
N MET A 1 -9.18 -5.78 -15.46
CA MET A 1 -8.02 -6.29 -14.73
C MET A 1 -8.27 -7.70 -14.26
N GLY A 2 -7.28 -8.54 -14.38
CA GLY A 2 -7.40 -9.92 -13.96
C GLY A 2 -7.35 -10.08 -12.45
N ARG A 3 -7.79 -11.23 -11.99
CA ARG A 3 -7.73 -11.61 -10.59
C ARG A 3 -6.27 -11.74 -10.13
N PRO A 4 -5.89 -11.23 -8.95
CA PRO A 4 -4.54 -11.40 -8.45
C PRO A 4 -4.14 -12.88 -8.37
N ARG A 5 -2.89 -13.16 -8.70
CA ARG A 5 -2.35 -14.51 -8.65
C ARG A 5 -2.09 -14.92 -7.21
N LYS A 6 -2.43 -16.15 -6.88
CA LYS A 6 -2.17 -16.71 -5.55
C LYS A 6 -0.79 -17.34 -5.48
N LEU A 7 -0.19 -17.36 -4.29
CA LEU A 7 1.06 -18.08 -4.05
C LEU A 7 0.83 -19.59 -4.21
N ASN A 8 1.80 -20.27 -4.78
CA ASN A 8 1.66 -21.70 -5.07
C ASN A 8 1.47 -22.56 -3.83
N ALA A 9 2.12 -22.19 -2.72
CA ALA A 9 2.03 -22.93 -1.45
C ALA A 9 0.62 -22.99 -0.88
N VAL A 10 -0.28 -22.08 -1.30
CA VAL A 10 -1.64 -21.99 -0.78
C VAL A 10 -2.71 -22.25 -1.84
N LYS A 11 -2.30 -22.71 -3.02
CA LYS A 11 -3.26 -23.09 -4.07
C LYS A 11 -3.92 -24.42 -3.71
N THR A 12 -5.26 -24.45 -3.88
CA THR A 12 -6.04 -25.68 -3.75
C THR A 12 -6.74 -25.98 -5.07
N GLY A 13 -7.30 -27.18 -5.18
CA GLY A 13 -7.99 -27.63 -6.37
C GLY A 13 -7.12 -28.53 -7.23
N HIS A 14 -7.69 -28.93 -8.36
CA HIS A 14 -7.03 -29.86 -9.27
C HIS A 14 -6.18 -29.11 -10.29
N HIS A 15 -4.88 -29.00 -10.00
CA HIS A 15 -3.90 -28.43 -10.90
C HIS A 15 -2.98 -29.52 -11.43
N THR A 16 -2.63 -29.45 -12.71
CA THR A 16 -1.65 -30.36 -13.28
C THR A 16 -0.27 -30.04 -12.72
N LYS A 17 0.64 -31.01 -12.76
CA LYS A 17 2.02 -30.82 -12.39
C LYS A 17 2.66 -29.70 -13.23
N GLU A 18 2.36 -29.65 -14.52
CA GLU A 18 2.87 -28.63 -15.43
C GLU A 18 2.37 -27.23 -15.04
N GLU A 19 1.08 -27.11 -14.71
CA GLU A 19 0.49 -25.85 -14.25
C GLU A 19 1.15 -25.36 -12.96
N LEU A 20 1.39 -26.27 -12.02
CA LEU A 20 2.06 -25.94 -10.76
C LEU A 20 3.51 -25.50 -10.98
N GLU A 21 4.23 -26.18 -11.87
CA GLU A 21 5.60 -25.83 -12.21
C GLU A 21 5.67 -24.44 -12.87
N GLN A 22 4.75 -24.15 -13.81
CA GLN A 22 4.66 -22.83 -14.43
C GLN A 22 4.36 -21.74 -13.42
N ALA A 23 3.40 -22.01 -12.53
CA ALA A 23 3.04 -21.06 -11.49
C ALA A 23 4.20 -20.82 -10.54
N GLN A 24 4.99 -21.84 -10.21
CA GLN A 24 6.17 -21.72 -9.36
C GLN A 24 7.25 -20.86 -10.02
N LEU A 25 7.45 -21.01 -11.33
CA LEU A 25 8.40 -20.17 -12.07
C LEU A 25 8.01 -18.69 -12.03
N VAL A 26 6.72 -18.38 -12.17
CA VAL A 26 6.22 -17.02 -12.11
C VAL A 26 6.41 -16.44 -10.70
N GLU A 27 6.07 -17.22 -9.67
CA GLU A 27 6.23 -16.81 -8.28
C GLU A 27 7.69 -16.52 -7.95
N ASN A 28 8.60 -17.42 -8.35
CA ASN A 28 10.03 -17.23 -8.17
C ASN A 28 10.52 -15.96 -8.88
N GLY A 29 9.96 -15.67 -10.07
CA GLY A 29 10.27 -14.45 -10.81
C GLY A 29 9.89 -13.18 -10.05
N LEU A 30 8.74 -13.20 -9.35
CA LEU A 30 8.31 -12.05 -8.54
C LEU A 30 9.30 -11.74 -7.41
N PHE A 31 9.95 -12.76 -6.83
CA PHE A 31 10.91 -12.57 -5.74
C PHE A 31 12.36 -12.44 -6.20
N GLN A 32 12.62 -12.50 -7.52
CA GLN A 32 13.97 -12.31 -8.05
C GLN A 32 14.39 -10.85 -8.12
N PHE A 33 13.45 -9.91 -8.16
CA PHE A 33 13.76 -8.49 -8.18
C PHE A 33 14.31 -8.06 -6.82
N THR A 34 15.23 -7.09 -6.84
CA THR A 34 15.81 -6.56 -5.62
C THR A 34 14.73 -5.92 -4.76
N SER A 35 14.64 -6.35 -3.51
CA SER A 35 13.71 -5.78 -2.53
C SER A 35 13.99 -4.29 -2.35
N ILE A 36 12.92 -3.53 -2.07
CA ILE A 36 13.05 -2.11 -1.79
C ILE A 36 13.94 -1.90 -0.55
N SER A 37 14.85 -0.94 -0.64
CA SER A 37 15.78 -0.63 0.45
C SER A 37 15.25 0.51 1.32
N VAL A 38 15.45 0.37 2.64
CA VAL A 38 15.12 1.44 3.59
C VAL A 38 16.02 2.65 3.34
N ASN A 39 17.28 2.41 3.05
CA ASN A 39 18.29 3.46 2.85
C ASN A 39 18.70 3.54 1.38
N PRO A 40 18.87 4.76 0.84
CA PRO A 40 18.61 6.04 1.51
C PRO A 40 17.11 6.34 1.59
N VAL A 41 16.71 7.03 2.67
CA VAL A 41 15.37 7.59 2.79
C VAL A 41 15.23 8.71 1.75
N PRO A 42 14.13 8.77 0.98
CA PRO A 42 13.94 9.86 0.02
C PRO A 42 14.02 11.23 0.70
N GLU A 43 14.96 12.06 0.25
CA GLU A 43 15.24 13.36 0.88
C GLU A 43 14.10 14.36 0.73
N ASP A 44 13.33 14.24 -0.34
CA ASP A 44 12.23 15.15 -0.64
C ASP A 44 10.94 14.83 0.11
N LEU A 45 10.94 13.74 0.90
CA LEU A 45 9.80 13.45 1.76
C LEU A 45 9.80 14.38 2.98
N PRO A 46 8.64 14.95 3.36
CA PRO A 46 8.52 15.68 4.63
C PRO A 46 8.87 14.77 5.81
N PRO A 47 9.30 15.34 6.95
CA PRO A 47 9.71 14.52 8.11
C PRO A 47 8.70 13.46 8.54
N GLN A 48 7.41 13.79 8.50
CA GLN A 48 6.35 12.86 8.87
C GLN A 48 6.23 11.71 7.87
N ALA A 49 6.41 12.00 6.59
CA ALA A 49 6.43 10.97 5.55
C ALA A 49 7.69 10.10 5.64
N GLN A 50 8.82 10.69 6.04
CA GLN A 50 10.04 9.93 6.28
C GLN A 50 9.86 8.91 7.41
N LYS A 51 9.13 9.28 8.46
CA LYS A 51 8.81 8.35 9.56
C LYS A 51 7.99 7.17 9.04
N GLU A 52 7.03 7.41 8.19
CA GLU A 52 6.24 6.34 7.59
C GLU A 52 7.10 5.44 6.70
N TRP A 53 8.01 6.01 5.92
CA TRP A 53 8.96 5.25 5.13
C TRP A 53 9.78 4.30 6.01
N LEU A 54 10.35 4.82 7.09
CA LEU A 54 11.15 4.02 8.03
C LEU A 54 10.33 2.92 8.70
N ARG A 55 9.04 3.15 8.90
CA ARG A 55 8.14 2.16 9.50
C ARG A 55 7.74 1.06 8.52
N ILE A 56 7.32 1.47 7.30
CA ILE A 56 6.66 0.55 6.37
C ILE A 56 7.65 -0.26 5.54
N VAL A 57 8.76 0.33 5.09
CA VAL A 57 9.67 -0.35 4.16
C VAL A 57 10.23 -1.65 4.73
N PRO A 58 10.67 -1.71 6.00
CA PRO A 58 11.13 -2.99 6.56
C PRO A 58 10.04 -4.08 6.55
N LEU A 59 8.78 -3.70 6.72
CA LEU A 59 7.65 -4.64 6.73
C LEU A 59 7.32 -5.12 5.32
N LEU A 60 7.58 -4.32 4.31
CA LEU A 60 7.32 -4.68 2.91
C LEU A 60 8.24 -5.78 2.39
N LYS A 61 9.31 -6.12 3.12
CA LYS A 61 10.22 -7.19 2.74
C LYS A 61 9.55 -8.57 2.74
N GLU A 62 8.44 -8.70 3.46
CA GLU A 62 7.67 -9.94 3.50
C GLU A 62 6.78 -10.11 2.26
N LEU A 63 6.68 -9.06 1.45
CA LEU A 63 5.92 -9.04 0.21
C LEU A 63 6.88 -8.92 -0.97
N PRO A 64 6.47 -9.30 -2.20
CA PRO A 64 7.33 -9.17 -3.38
C PRO A 64 7.42 -7.71 -3.88
N ILE A 65 7.68 -6.79 -2.96
CA ILE A 65 7.86 -5.37 -3.25
C ILE A 65 9.33 -5.13 -3.59
N SER A 66 9.57 -4.57 -4.75
CA SER A 66 10.93 -4.35 -5.25
C SER A 66 11.21 -2.86 -5.45
N ASN A 67 12.44 -2.56 -5.86
CA ASN A 67 12.81 -1.19 -6.24
C ASN A 67 11.97 -0.64 -7.40
N LEU A 68 11.31 -1.50 -8.17
CA LEU A 68 10.37 -1.07 -9.22
C LEU A 68 9.15 -0.36 -8.63
N ASP A 69 8.82 -0.67 -7.39
CA ASP A 69 7.68 -0.10 -6.68
C ASP A 69 8.05 1.13 -5.85
N TYR A 70 9.29 1.61 -5.97
CA TYR A 70 9.84 2.72 -5.18
C TYR A 70 8.94 3.95 -5.19
N ILE A 71 8.50 4.38 -6.36
CA ILE A 71 7.68 5.58 -6.49
C ILE A 71 6.32 5.39 -5.81
N LEU A 72 5.72 4.21 -5.96
CA LEU A 72 4.43 3.93 -5.35
C LEU A 72 4.52 3.93 -3.81
N VAL A 73 5.57 3.34 -3.24
CA VAL A 73 5.81 3.38 -1.80
C VAL A 73 6.04 4.80 -1.31
N LYS A 74 6.80 5.58 -2.08
CA LYS A 74 7.05 6.99 -1.78
C LYS A 74 5.74 7.79 -1.76
N ARG A 75 4.86 7.59 -2.75
CA ARG A 75 3.54 8.23 -2.79
C ARG A 75 2.65 7.81 -1.62
N TYR A 76 2.73 6.54 -1.23
CA TYR A 76 2.03 6.06 -0.05
C TYR A 76 2.42 6.88 1.19
N CYS A 77 3.71 7.08 1.40
CA CYS A 77 4.22 7.85 2.53
C CYS A 77 3.79 9.32 2.48
N GLU A 78 3.81 9.93 1.29
CA GLU A 78 3.36 11.31 1.09
C GLU A 78 1.87 11.46 1.42
N ILE A 79 1.04 10.52 0.98
CA ILE A 79 -0.41 10.57 1.21
C ILE A 79 -0.73 10.37 2.69
N ILE A 80 -0.02 9.50 3.39
CA ILE A 80 -0.14 9.36 4.85
C ILE A 80 0.08 10.73 5.52
N CYS A 81 1.15 11.42 5.12
CA CYS A 81 1.46 12.74 5.66
C CYS A 81 0.34 13.76 5.40
N ILE A 82 -0.16 13.82 4.16
CA ILE A 82 -1.24 14.74 3.79
C ILE A 82 -2.51 14.43 4.58
N ASN A 83 -2.86 13.15 4.70
CA ASN A 83 -4.03 12.71 5.45
C ASN A 83 -3.92 13.11 6.92
N ASP A 84 -2.77 12.91 7.53
CA ASP A 84 -2.54 13.26 8.94
C ASP A 84 -2.67 14.77 9.15
N ILE A 85 -2.12 15.58 8.25
CA ILE A 85 -2.21 17.05 8.33
C ILE A 85 -3.67 17.48 8.22
N ALA A 86 -4.43 16.92 7.28
CA ALA A 86 -5.84 17.24 7.13
C ALA A 86 -6.62 16.89 8.39
N TYR A 87 -6.35 15.73 8.98
CA TYR A 87 -7.00 15.30 10.23
C TYR A 87 -6.69 16.26 11.39
N GLU A 88 -5.45 16.69 11.52
CA GLU A 88 -5.07 17.67 12.55
C GLU A 88 -5.81 19.00 12.39
N LYS A 89 -5.99 19.46 11.16
CA LYS A 89 -6.77 20.66 10.87
C LYS A 89 -8.24 20.48 11.26
N ILE A 90 -8.82 19.32 10.95
CA ILE A 90 -10.21 19.00 11.31
C ILE A 90 -10.37 19.00 12.83
N LYS A 91 -9.43 18.42 13.58
CA LYS A 91 -9.48 18.39 15.02
C LYS A 91 -9.45 19.80 15.63
N LYS A 92 -8.68 20.71 15.03
CA LYS A 92 -8.56 22.09 15.53
C LYS A 92 -9.73 22.97 15.14
N GLN A 93 -10.23 22.82 13.93
CA GLN A 93 -11.23 23.74 13.34
C GLN A 93 -12.65 23.18 13.37
N GLY A 94 -12.81 21.88 13.60
CA GLY A 94 -14.09 21.20 13.50
C GLY A 94 -14.41 20.74 12.08
N MET A 95 -15.38 19.87 11.97
CA MET A 95 -15.83 19.31 10.67
C MET A 95 -16.54 20.35 9.81
N TYR A 96 -17.26 21.28 10.47
CA TYR A 96 -18.02 22.33 9.79
C TYR A 96 -17.33 23.68 9.97
N ILE A 97 -17.53 24.57 8.99
CA ILE A 97 -17.09 25.95 9.12
C ILE A 97 -17.96 26.62 10.20
N LYS A 98 -17.33 27.34 11.12
CA LYS A 98 -17.98 27.97 12.26
C LYS A 98 -19.21 28.76 11.83
N ASP A 99 -20.32 28.53 12.53
CA ASP A 99 -21.61 29.21 12.31
C ASP A 99 -22.23 28.94 10.92
N THR A 100 -21.85 27.86 10.28
CA THR A 100 -22.41 27.45 8.98
C THR A 100 -22.69 25.95 8.95
N ASP A 101 -23.48 25.53 7.93
CA ASP A 101 -23.69 24.12 7.63
C ASP A 101 -22.67 23.60 6.62
N LYS A 102 -21.71 24.41 6.23
CA LYS A 102 -20.70 24.04 5.24
C LYS A 102 -19.62 23.23 5.87
N VAL A 103 -19.25 22.14 5.20
CA VAL A 103 -18.17 21.27 5.64
C VAL A 103 -16.83 21.95 5.44
N ASN A 104 -15.95 21.80 6.44
CA ASN A 104 -14.57 22.26 6.36
C ASN A 104 -13.90 21.59 5.16
N GLU A 105 -13.24 22.36 4.31
CA GLU A 105 -12.56 21.82 3.12
C GLU A 105 -11.48 20.80 3.45
N HIS A 106 -10.89 20.85 4.63
CA HIS A 106 -9.91 19.85 5.10
C HIS A 106 -10.55 18.46 5.25
N PHE A 107 -11.85 18.41 5.53
CA PHE A 107 -12.57 17.16 5.62
C PHE A 107 -12.62 16.47 4.24
N LYS A 108 -12.78 17.22 3.17
CA LYS A 108 -12.76 16.67 1.81
C LYS A 108 -11.38 16.08 1.50
N VAL A 109 -10.32 16.81 1.83
CA VAL A 109 -8.94 16.32 1.65
C VAL A 109 -8.73 15.03 2.44
N TYR A 110 -9.21 14.99 3.68
CA TYR A 110 -9.11 13.80 4.54
C TYR A 110 -9.76 12.58 3.88
N ILE A 111 -10.98 12.73 3.40
CA ILE A 111 -11.73 11.63 2.76
C ILE A 111 -11.08 11.20 1.44
N ASP A 112 -10.69 12.17 0.60
CA ASP A 112 -10.05 11.88 -0.69
C ASP A 112 -8.72 11.14 -0.50
N THR A 113 -7.92 11.55 0.48
CA THR A 113 -6.65 10.90 0.77
C THR A 113 -6.83 9.51 1.36
N LEU A 114 -7.89 9.27 2.16
CA LEU A 114 -8.21 7.92 2.63
C LEU A 114 -8.49 6.97 1.46
N LYS A 115 -9.24 7.43 0.46
CA LYS A 115 -9.54 6.63 -0.73
C LYS A 115 -8.26 6.33 -1.54
N ALA A 116 -7.43 7.33 -1.76
CA ALA A 116 -6.18 7.18 -2.47
C ALA A 116 -5.24 6.23 -1.72
N LEU A 117 -5.17 6.37 -0.40
CA LEU A 117 -4.36 5.53 0.46
C LEU A 117 -4.79 4.07 0.38
N LYS A 118 -6.10 3.82 0.44
CA LYS A 118 -6.63 2.46 0.31
C LYS A 118 -6.25 1.84 -1.03
N ASN A 119 -6.35 2.60 -2.12
CA ASN A 119 -6.01 2.11 -3.44
C ASN A 119 -4.52 1.75 -3.55
N ILE A 120 -3.65 2.61 -3.07
CA ILE A 120 -2.21 2.36 -3.09
C ILE A 120 -1.84 1.20 -2.17
N ALA A 121 -2.41 1.17 -0.97
CA ALA A 121 -2.16 0.08 -0.01
C ALA A 121 -2.59 -1.27 -0.59
N THR A 122 -3.72 -1.31 -1.28
CA THR A 122 -4.19 -2.52 -1.95
C THR A 122 -3.23 -2.94 -3.06
N ALA A 123 -2.79 -1.98 -3.87
CA ALA A 123 -1.84 -2.25 -4.97
C ALA A 123 -0.51 -2.80 -4.45
N LEU A 124 -0.06 -2.34 -3.28
CA LEU A 124 1.17 -2.81 -2.65
C LEU A 124 0.99 -4.11 -1.85
N GLY A 125 -0.24 -4.61 -1.72
CA GLY A 125 -0.50 -5.81 -0.92
C GLY A 125 -0.47 -5.58 0.60
N ILE A 126 -0.58 -4.33 1.04
CA ILE A 126 -0.51 -3.97 2.47
C ILE A 126 -1.80 -4.32 3.19
N THR A 127 -2.95 -4.21 2.53
CA THR A 127 -4.23 -4.50 3.17
C THR A 127 -4.39 -6.00 3.40
N MET A 128 -5.12 -6.34 4.44
CA MET A 128 -5.42 -7.73 4.75
C MET A 128 -6.14 -8.41 3.57
N ASP A 129 -7.07 -7.71 2.94
CA ASP A 129 -7.80 -8.23 1.78
C ASP A 129 -6.86 -8.53 0.61
N ALA A 130 -5.95 -7.60 0.29
CA ALA A 130 -4.99 -7.79 -0.78
C ALA A 130 -4.04 -8.97 -0.48
N ARG A 131 -3.57 -9.10 0.78
CA ARG A 131 -2.72 -10.22 1.18
C ARG A 131 -3.47 -11.55 1.10
N ASN A 132 -4.74 -11.56 1.49
CA ASN A 132 -5.56 -12.76 1.43
C ASN A 132 -5.73 -13.27 -0.01
N ARG A 133 -5.73 -12.39 -1.00
CA ARG A 133 -5.80 -12.79 -2.40
C ARG A 133 -4.59 -13.59 -2.85
N PHE A 134 -3.45 -13.40 -2.20
CA PHE A 134 -2.26 -14.21 -2.44
C PHE A 134 -2.30 -15.54 -1.67
N LEU A 135 -2.86 -15.52 -0.47
CA LEU A 135 -2.77 -16.63 0.48
C LEU A 135 -3.97 -17.56 0.47
N ILE A 136 -5.15 -17.05 0.12
CA ILE A 136 -6.37 -17.86 0.12
C ILE A 136 -6.51 -18.56 -1.21
N THR A 137 -6.77 -19.87 -1.11
CA THR A 137 -7.12 -20.71 -2.25
C THR A 137 -8.65 -20.81 -2.33
N ASN A 138 -9.16 -20.84 -3.51
CA ASN A 138 -10.60 -21.02 -3.70
C ASN A 138 -10.99 -22.48 -3.59
#